data_6e83ca5720c0b9a183d88b1ee2286d92
#
_entry.id   6e83ca5720c0b9a183d88b1ee2286d92
#
_cell.length_a   1.000
_cell.length_b   1.000
_cell.length_c   1.000
_cell.angle_alpha   90.00
_cell.angle_beta   90.00
_cell.angle_gamma   90.00
#
_symmetry.space_group_name_H-M   'P 1'
#
loop_
_entity.id
_entity.type
_entity.pdbx_description
1 polymer ?
#
loop_
_entity_poly.entity_id
_entity_poly.type
_entity_poly.pdbx_seq_one_letter_code
_entity_poly.pdbx_strand_id
1 'polypeptide(L)'
;MKRASFDDLDCSVAHTLEIIGEWWTPLILRDCFLGVTRFGDFQERLGIARNVLTTRLETLVSHDILKKVPYQDNPPRYDYKLTAKGRDLWLVVAALR
;
A
#
# COMPACT_ATOMS: atom_id res chain seq x y z
N MET A 1 -10.71 17.70 15.06
CA MET A 1 -11.73 16.95 14.32
C MET A 1 -11.48 15.48 14.35
N LYS A 2 -12.48 14.72 14.68
CA LYS A 2 -12.31 13.28 14.77
C LYS A 2 -12.44 12.63 13.41
N ARG A 3 -11.66 11.61 13.22
CA ARG A 3 -11.73 10.84 11.98
C ARG A 3 -12.93 9.92 11.94
N ALA A 4 -13.67 9.88 13.04
CA ALA A 4 -14.85 9.02 13.13
C ALA A 4 -15.87 9.32 12.03
N SER A 5 -15.87 10.53 11.50
CA SER A 5 -16.79 10.86 10.42
C SER A 5 -16.55 10.01 9.17
N PHE A 6 -15.32 9.58 8.96
CA PHE A 6 -15.04 8.65 7.85
C PHE A 6 -15.61 7.27 8.12
N ASP A 7 -15.58 6.86 9.38
CA ASP A 7 -16.09 5.55 9.74
C ASP A 7 -17.60 5.47 9.59
N ASP A 8 -18.28 6.62 9.63
CA ASP A 8 -19.73 6.68 9.48
C ASP A 8 -20.18 6.64 8.03
N LEU A 9 -19.24 6.74 7.09
CA LEU A 9 -19.55 6.67 5.67
C LEU A 9 -19.58 5.20 5.25
N ASP A 10 -19.81 4.98 3.97
CA ASP A 10 -19.73 3.66 3.42
C ASP A 10 -18.37 3.05 3.75
N CYS A 11 -18.35 1.83 4.28
CA CYS A 11 -17.12 1.21 4.74
C CYS A 11 -16.02 1.15 3.70
N SER A 12 -16.35 0.78 2.48
CA SER A 12 -15.35 0.62 1.43
C SER A 12 -14.69 1.96 1.10
N VAL A 13 -15.52 2.99 0.95
CA VAL A 13 -15.02 4.31 0.62
C VAL A 13 -14.21 4.88 1.77
N ALA A 14 -14.70 4.74 3.00
CA ALA A 14 -14.02 5.26 4.17
C ALA A 14 -12.65 4.61 4.35
N HIS A 15 -12.58 3.29 4.21
CA HIS A 15 -11.31 2.59 4.34
C HIS A 15 -10.32 3.01 3.26
N THR A 16 -10.80 3.18 2.03
CA THR A 16 -9.95 3.62 0.94
C THR A 16 -9.37 5.00 1.21
N LEU A 17 -10.19 5.91 1.70
CA LEU A 17 -9.74 7.27 2.01
C LEU A 17 -8.71 7.27 3.15
N GLU A 18 -8.89 6.41 4.13
CA GLU A 18 -7.93 6.30 5.21
C GLU A 18 -6.57 5.78 4.72
N ILE A 19 -6.59 4.80 3.84
CA ILE A 19 -5.35 4.26 3.28
C ILE A 19 -4.63 5.32 2.46
N ILE A 20 -5.36 6.03 1.61
CA ILE A 20 -4.79 7.09 0.78
C ILE A 20 -4.26 8.23 1.63
N GLY A 21 -4.93 8.49 2.76
CA GLY A 21 -4.55 9.60 3.64
C GLY A 21 -3.26 9.36 4.41
N GLU A 22 -2.78 8.13 4.47
CA GLU A 22 -1.52 7.86 5.14
C GLU A 22 -0.37 8.45 4.32
N TRP A 23 0.56 9.09 5.02
CA TRP A 23 1.65 9.80 4.35
C TRP A 23 2.42 8.92 3.37
N TRP A 24 2.73 7.68 3.78
CA TRP A 24 3.59 6.81 2.98
C TRP A 24 2.83 6.03 1.90
N THR A 25 1.53 5.86 2.05
CA THR A 25 0.76 4.99 1.17
C THR A 25 0.82 5.42 -0.31
N PRO A 26 0.60 6.70 -0.64
CA PRO A 26 0.70 7.11 -2.05
C PRO A 26 2.08 6.87 -2.65
N LEU A 27 3.12 7.06 -1.85
CA LEU A 27 4.49 6.85 -2.31
C LEU A 27 4.78 5.38 -2.56
N ILE A 28 4.27 4.52 -1.69
CA ILE A 28 4.42 3.08 -1.86
C ILE A 28 3.68 2.61 -3.11
N LEU A 29 2.46 3.10 -3.32
CA LEU A 29 1.67 2.73 -4.48
C LEU A 29 2.35 3.18 -5.77
N ARG A 30 2.92 4.38 -5.78
CA ARG A 30 3.67 4.87 -6.93
C ARG A 30 4.81 3.92 -7.27
N ASP A 31 5.57 3.52 -6.26
CA ASP A 31 6.70 2.64 -6.48
C ASP A 31 6.25 1.26 -6.97
N CYS A 32 5.14 0.76 -6.42
CA CYS A 32 4.56 -0.50 -6.91
C CYS A 32 4.19 -0.40 -8.39
N PHE A 33 3.58 0.70 -8.76
CA PHE A 33 3.17 0.92 -10.15
C PHE A 33 4.38 0.99 -11.07
N LEU A 34 5.51 1.49 -10.56
CA LEU A 34 6.76 1.56 -11.32
C LEU A 34 7.51 0.23 -11.36
N GLY A 35 7.00 -0.79 -10.69
CA GLY A 35 7.58 -2.12 -10.75
C GLY A 35 8.37 -2.53 -9.51
N VAL A 36 8.40 -1.71 -8.47
CA VAL A 36 9.06 -2.09 -7.23
C VAL A 36 8.20 -3.10 -6.51
N THR A 37 8.78 -4.22 -6.08
CA THR A 37 8.02 -5.29 -5.44
C THR A 37 8.65 -5.80 -4.14
N ARG A 38 9.92 -5.51 -3.90
CA ARG A 38 10.64 -6.09 -2.77
C ARG A 38 10.81 -5.11 -1.63
N PHE A 39 10.69 -5.64 -0.42
CA PHE A 39 10.76 -4.84 0.80
C PHE A 39 12.00 -3.96 0.84
N GLY A 40 13.17 -4.55 0.58
CA GLY A 40 14.43 -3.79 0.64
C GLY A 40 14.48 -2.65 -0.36
N ASP A 41 13.90 -2.85 -1.52
CA ASP A 41 13.88 -1.82 -2.56
C ASP A 41 12.99 -0.65 -2.17
N PHE A 42 11.81 -0.95 -1.59
CA PHE A 42 10.96 0.12 -1.05
C PHE A 42 11.71 0.92 0.01
N GLN A 43 12.37 0.21 0.91
CA GLN A 43 13.06 0.85 2.02
C GLN A 43 14.16 1.77 1.53
N GLU A 44 14.94 1.29 0.57
CA GLU A 44 16.04 2.06 0.02
C GLU A 44 15.54 3.29 -0.74
N ARG A 45 14.52 3.11 -1.57
CA ARG A 45 14.00 4.19 -2.39
C ARG A 45 13.30 5.27 -1.58
N LEU A 46 12.56 4.86 -0.55
CA LEU A 46 11.72 5.78 0.21
C LEU A 46 12.37 6.31 1.47
N GLY A 47 13.43 5.66 1.93
CA GLY A 47 14.04 6.06 3.20
C GLY A 47 13.13 5.85 4.39
N ILE A 48 12.21 4.92 4.30
CA ILE A 48 11.19 4.68 5.31
C ILE A 48 11.71 3.71 6.36
N ALA A 49 11.33 3.93 7.62
CA ALA A 49 11.71 3.03 8.70
C ALA A 49 11.09 1.66 8.49
N ARG A 50 11.84 0.62 8.87
CA ARG A 50 11.44 -0.77 8.62
C ARG A 50 10.07 -1.10 9.20
N ASN A 51 9.82 -0.72 10.44
CA ASN A 51 8.55 -1.04 11.10
C ASN A 51 7.38 -0.29 10.46
N VAL A 52 7.60 0.91 10.01
CA VAL A 52 6.55 1.69 9.34
C VAL A 52 6.22 1.05 8.00
N LEU A 53 7.23 0.67 7.23
CA LEU A 53 7.02 0.03 5.94
C LEU A 53 6.29 -1.29 6.11
N THR A 54 6.69 -2.11 7.09
CA THR A 54 6.03 -3.37 7.39
C THR A 54 4.54 -3.16 7.62
N THR A 55 4.21 -2.20 8.48
CA THR A 55 2.81 -1.91 8.80
C THR A 55 2.04 -1.44 7.57
N ARG A 56 2.62 -0.56 6.78
CA ARG A 56 1.94 -0.05 5.59
C ARG A 56 1.70 -1.14 4.56
N LEU A 57 2.70 -1.98 4.32
CA LEU A 57 2.54 -3.08 3.36
C LEU A 57 1.49 -4.08 3.83
N GLU A 58 1.51 -4.41 5.12
CA GLU A 58 0.51 -5.33 5.67
C GLU A 58 -0.90 -4.77 5.57
N THR A 59 -1.06 -3.49 5.83
CA THR A 59 -2.35 -2.84 5.67
C THR A 59 -2.84 -2.93 4.23
N LEU A 60 -1.96 -2.66 3.28
CA LEU A 60 -2.32 -2.73 1.87
C LEU A 60 -2.69 -4.15 1.44
N VAL A 61 -1.98 -5.14 1.96
CA VAL A 61 -2.32 -6.54 1.68
C VAL A 61 -3.68 -6.89 2.28
N SER A 62 -3.95 -6.46 3.50
CA SER A 62 -5.22 -6.77 4.17
C SER A 62 -6.42 -6.14 3.47
N HIS A 63 -6.21 -5.06 2.74
CA HIS A 63 -7.26 -4.40 1.98
C HIS A 63 -7.29 -4.83 0.51
N ASP A 64 -6.52 -5.87 0.18
CA ASP A 64 -6.47 -6.41 -1.18
C ASP A 64 -5.96 -5.41 -2.23
N ILE A 65 -5.17 -4.47 -1.79
CA ILE A 65 -4.50 -3.50 -2.68
C ILE A 65 -3.21 -4.11 -3.21
N LEU A 66 -2.50 -4.82 -2.34
CA LEU A 66 -1.31 -5.58 -2.71
C LEU A 66 -1.53 -7.04 -2.40
N LYS A 67 -0.77 -7.89 -3.07
CA LYS A 67 -0.72 -9.31 -2.75
C LYS A 67 0.72 -9.73 -2.53
N LYS A 68 0.93 -10.65 -1.60
CA LYS A 68 2.24 -11.22 -1.34
C LYS A 68 2.42 -12.44 -2.23
N VAL A 69 3.45 -12.44 -3.04
CA VAL A 69 3.74 -13.58 -3.93
C VAL A 69 5.10 -14.12 -3.53
N PRO A 70 5.18 -15.37 -3.06
CA PRO A 70 6.47 -15.92 -2.65
C PRO A 70 7.39 -16.09 -3.86
N TYR A 71 8.64 -15.70 -3.69
CA TYR A 71 9.64 -15.95 -4.72
C TYR A 71 10.80 -16.79 -4.21
N GLN A 72 10.80 -17.12 -2.92
CA GLN A 72 11.80 -17.95 -2.28
C GLN A 72 11.18 -18.64 -1.07
N ASP A 73 11.53 -19.90 -0.86
CA ASP A 73 10.92 -20.70 0.20
C ASP A 73 11.72 -20.73 1.50
N ASN A 74 13.04 -20.70 1.41
CA ASN A 74 13.86 -20.91 2.60
C ASN A 74 15.08 -20.00 2.57
N PRO A 75 15.06 -18.89 3.33
CA PRO A 75 13.94 -18.40 4.13
C PRO A 75 12.83 -17.85 3.25
N PRO A 76 11.59 -17.81 3.76
CA PRO A 76 10.47 -17.30 2.95
C PRO A 76 10.67 -15.84 2.60
N ARG A 77 10.52 -15.52 1.33
CA ARG A 77 10.59 -14.15 0.84
C ARG A 77 9.49 -13.91 -0.17
N TYR A 78 9.01 -12.69 -0.20
CA TYR A 78 7.81 -12.34 -0.97
C TYR A 78 8.02 -11.08 -1.79
N ASP A 79 7.37 -11.06 -2.96
CA ASP A 79 7.15 -9.84 -3.70
C ASP A 79 5.79 -9.27 -3.29
N TYR A 80 5.69 -7.95 -3.23
CA TYR A 80 4.44 -7.25 -2.98
C TYR A 80 4.01 -6.65 -4.30
N LYS A 81 2.93 -7.17 -4.87
CA LYS A 81 2.48 -6.77 -6.21
C LYS A 81 1.09 -6.16 -6.16
N LEU A 82 0.84 -5.19 -7.03
CA LEU A 82 -0.48 -4.58 -7.12
C LEU A 82 -1.50 -5.61 -7.60
N THR A 83 -2.65 -5.61 -6.94
CA THR A 83 -3.84 -6.30 -7.45
C THR A 83 -4.50 -5.40 -8.48
N ALA A 84 -5.54 -5.92 -9.15
CA ALA A 84 -6.34 -5.08 -10.05
C ALA A 84 -6.92 -3.89 -9.30
N LYS A 85 -7.42 -4.14 -8.08
CA LYS A 85 -7.94 -3.08 -7.23
C LYS A 85 -6.88 -2.04 -6.89
N GLY A 86 -5.66 -2.51 -6.57
CA GLY A 86 -4.57 -1.60 -6.25
C GLY A 86 -4.16 -0.76 -7.43
N ARG A 87 -4.17 -1.33 -8.61
CA ARG A 87 -3.83 -0.61 -9.84
C ARG A 87 -4.85 0.49 -10.10
N ASP A 88 -6.12 0.19 -9.92
CA ASP A 88 -7.18 1.18 -10.09
C ASP A 88 -7.05 2.30 -9.07
N LEU A 89 -6.72 1.94 -7.83
CA LEU A 89 -6.53 2.93 -6.77
C LEU A 89 -5.38 3.87 -7.10
N TRP A 90 -4.29 3.35 -7.63
CA TRP A 90 -3.16 4.20 -8.01
C TRP A 90 -3.57 5.20 -9.08
N LEU A 91 -4.37 4.79 -10.05
CA LEU A 91 -4.81 5.70 -11.11
C LEU A 91 -5.62 6.85 -10.53
N VAL A 92 -6.45 6.58 -9.52
CA VAL A 92 -7.19 7.64 -8.83
C VAL A 92 -6.24 8.58 -8.11
N VAL A 93 -5.29 8.05 -7.38
CA VAL A 93 -4.31 8.86 -6.64
C VAL A 93 -3.52 9.73 -7.61
N ALA A 94 -3.08 9.17 -8.72
CA ALA A 94 -2.31 9.91 -9.71
C ALA A 94 -3.11 11.07 -10.31
N ALA A 95 -4.41 10.89 -10.44
CA ALA A 95 -5.28 11.92 -11.00
C ALA A 95 -5.54 13.07 -10.04
N LEU A 96 -5.30 12.86 -8.75
CA LEU A 96 -5.60 13.86 -7.73
C LEU A 96 -4.46 14.86 -7.49
N ARG A 97 -3.29 14.61 -8.00
CA ARG A 97 -2.16 15.50 -7.75
C ARG A 97 -2.16 16.73 -8.63
#